data_c7590e81fe62b6ab825b7e8b8b3f0e72
#
_entry.id   c7590e81fe62b6ab825b7e8b8b3f0e72
#
_cell.length_a   1.000
_cell.length_b   1.000
_cell.length_c   1.000
_cell.angle_alpha   90.00
_cell.angle_beta   90.00
_cell.angle_gamma   90.00
#
_symmetry.space_group_name_H-M   'P 1'
#
loop_
_entity.id
_entity.type
_entity.pdbx_description
1 polymer ?
#
loop_
_entity_poly.entity_id
_entity_poly.type
_entity_poly.pdbx_seq_one_letter_code
_entity_poly.pdbx_strand_id
1 'polypeptide(L)'
;MSNISTTKTANVSGNENTAAFLPEKTLSIRVSPNNYFIALFLAAFFSALLFYLQYDFWGILLFGLSFLTVPYLLWSDRITFDGKRITRTGILPKFWASLNNSRYRLKIGDIEQVETHALRALKRGGNVFYRYRTSIKGKGLEFVFASGGEEYRRMIHAVLPMLWESILDSRSIELRDYFAEPKETLMKAEFARIPSAEVLENSFGKHLLKNQKNDSSLEEEIKAEDLRVLANELRLSGYLLQALEAFRRALVLNPKDGWILFEFARCLHSFASSEKDQKLKKKAFAALRLAEKRSGNDGELLSRLGETYFQFGDLRRARLNFQKAIDTIEENFRSVRGLAEVALREGKIAHVIHHFASANRLAETPALRRWTRDETDYFSRLNNDEDYMDLEISRVNMLETLEKSKVTTLKIALFAFPAILIGVVGEDNLIANLGWAVSTIALFVWVGLIITRNMLAERIPLDLIEEEE
;
A
#
# COMPACT_ATOMS: atom_id res chain seq x y z
N MET A 1 3.15 -25.10 65.45
CA MET A 1 4.19 -25.11 64.40
C MET A 1 3.48 -25.34 63.08
N SER A 2 3.13 -24.26 62.42
CA SER A 2 2.34 -24.21 61.19
C SER A 2 3.24 -23.72 60.06
N ASN A 3 3.48 -24.55 59.05
CA ASN A 3 4.14 -24.14 57.82
C ASN A 3 3.10 -23.60 56.84
N ILE A 4 3.14 -22.32 56.60
CA ILE A 4 2.39 -21.63 55.57
C ILE A 4 3.25 -21.74 54.28
N SER A 5 2.78 -22.49 53.31
CA SER A 5 3.34 -22.53 51.95
C SER A 5 2.83 -21.29 51.18
N THR A 6 3.72 -20.37 50.93
CA THR A 6 3.52 -19.25 50.03
C THR A 6 3.47 -19.70 48.59
N THR A 7 2.31 -19.63 47.97
CA THR A 7 2.09 -19.78 46.53
C THR A 7 2.73 -18.58 45.81
N LYS A 8 3.80 -18.84 45.08
CA LYS A 8 4.36 -17.85 44.14
C LYS A 8 3.42 -17.72 42.95
N THR A 9 2.77 -16.58 42.87
CA THR A 9 2.14 -16.09 41.64
C THR A 9 3.23 -15.94 40.58
N ALA A 10 3.15 -16.74 39.54
CA ALA A 10 3.97 -16.56 38.34
C ALA A 10 3.46 -15.32 37.61
N ASN A 11 4.22 -14.24 37.69
CA ASN A 11 4.10 -13.11 36.78
C ASN A 11 4.46 -13.62 35.39
N VAL A 12 3.49 -13.71 34.51
CA VAL A 12 3.67 -13.83 33.07
C VAL A 12 4.25 -12.50 32.58
N SER A 13 5.56 -12.40 32.52
CA SER A 13 6.24 -11.32 31.80
C SER A 13 6.14 -11.62 30.29
N GLY A 14 5.03 -11.25 29.69
CA GLY A 14 4.98 -11.03 28.26
C GLY A 14 5.84 -9.82 27.94
N ASN A 15 6.75 -9.96 26.98
CA ASN A 15 7.53 -8.91 26.32
C ASN A 15 9.03 -8.82 26.64
N GLU A 16 9.78 -9.90 26.45
CA GLU A 16 11.25 -9.78 26.37
C GLU A 16 11.88 -10.13 25.00
N ASN A 17 11.11 -10.32 23.94
CA ASN A 17 11.68 -10.63 22.62
C ASN A 17 11.50 -9.53 21.57
N THR A 18 11.14 -8.31 21.92
CA THR A 18 11.33 -7.12 21.09
C THR A 18 12.64 -6.41 21.45
N ALA A 19 13.76 -7.15 21.50
CA ALA A 19 15.06 -6.52 21.34
C ALA A 19 15.06 -5.95 19.92
N ALA A 20 14.74 -4.65 19.82
CA ALA A 20 14.82 -3.88 18.60
C ALA A 20 16.18 -4.19 17.95
N PHE A 21 16.17 -4.86 16.82
CA PHE A 21 17.32 -5.03 15.95
C PHE A 21 17.71 -3.63 15.49
N LEU A 22 18.47 -2.91 16.31
CA LEU A 22 19.13 -1.69 15.90
C LEU A 22 20.16 -2.12 14.86
N PRO A 23 20.00 -1.77 13.58
CA PRO A 23 20.96 -2.17 12.58
C PRO A 23 22.29 -1.50 12.91
N GLU A 24 23.34 -2.30 13.20
CA GLU A 24 24.72 -1.82 13.35
C GLU A 24 25.23 -1.12 12.09
N LYS A 25 24.54 -1.26 10.96
CA LYS A 25 24.84 -0.60 9.68
C LYS A 25 23.61 0.12 9.17
N THR A 26 23.84 1.33 8.67
CA THR A 26 22.83 2.09 7.93
C THR A 26 22.31 1.26 6.75
N LEU A 27 21.01 0.96 6.75
CA LEU A 27 20.36 0.29 5.63
C LEU A 27 20.14 1.30 4.52
N SER A 28 20.34 0.87 3.27
CA SER A 28 20.10 1.73 2.11
C SER A 28 19.33 0.99 1.04
N ILE A 29 18.34 1.65 0.44
CA ILE A 29 17.58 1.14 -0.69
C ILE A 29 17.55 2.17 -1.81
N ARG A 30 17.56 1.71 -3.07
CA ARG A 30 17.45 2.58 -4.24
C ARG A 30 16.02 3.10 -4.39
N VAL A 31 15.91 4.37 -4.79
CA VAL A 31 14.62 4.97 -5.13
C VAL A 31 14.10 4.41 -6.46
N SER A 32 12.78 4.39 -6.63
CA SER A 32 12.18 3.97 -7.90
C SER A 32 12.67 4.85 -9.06
N PRO A 33 13.14 4.25 -10.17
CA PRO A 33 13.76 5.00 -11.26
C PRO A 33 12.75 5.75 -12.16
N ASN A 34 11.44 5.61 -11.94
CA ASN A 34 10.40 6.09 -12.86
C ASN A 34 10.52 7.58 -13.19
N ASN A 35 10.76 8.43 -12.19
CA ASN A 35 10.88 9.88 -12.41
C ASN A 35 12.13 10.23 -13.20
N TYR A 36 13.22 9.48 -13.04
CA TYR A 36 14.44 9.67 -13.80
C TYR A 36 14.29 9.22 -15.25
N PHE A 37 13.54 8.14 -15.50
CA PHE A 37 13.19 7.73 -16.86
C PHE A 37 12.32 8.75 -17.57
N ILE A 38 11.35 9.36 -16.87
CA ILE A 38 10.53 10.43 -17.42
C ILE A 38 11.42 11.64 -17.78
N ALA A 39 12.33 12.03 -16.88
CA ALA A 39 13.27 13.12 -17.14
C ALA A 39 14.17 12.84 -18.34
N LEU A 40 14.69 11.60 -18.46
CA LEU A 40 15.51 11.18 -19.61
C LEU A 40 14.71 11.20 -20.91
N PHE A 41 13.46 10.71 -20.88
CA PHE A 41 12.56 10.73 -22.03
C PHE A 41 12.26 12.16 -22.49
N LEU A 42 11.95 13.06 -21.54
CA LEU A 42 11.72 14.48 -21.85
C LEU A 42 12.99 15.14 -22.42
N ALA A 43 14.17 14.85 -21.87
CA ALA A 43 15.42 15.37 -22.38
C ALA A 43 15.71 14.87 -23.81
N ALA A 44 15.47 13.59 -24.09
CA ALA A 44 15.61 13.03 -25.43
C ALA A 44 14.62 13.67 -26.41
N PHE A 45 13.37 13.91 -25.97
CA PHE A 45 12.36 14.59 -26.77
C PHE A 45 12.74 16.02 -27.11
N PHE A 46 13.17 16.81 -26.11
CA PHE A 46 13.62 18.20 -26.36
C PHE A 46 14.90 18.25 -27.19
N SER A 47 15.81 17.28 -27.03
CA SER A 47 16.97 17.17 -27.89
C SER A 47 16.57 16.91 -29.36
N ALA A 48 15.63 15.99 -29.59
CA ALA A 48 15.09 15.72 -30.92
C ALA A 48 14.41 16.96 -31.52
N LEU A 49 13.68 17.73 -30.71
CA LEU A 49 13.07 18.99 -31.12
C LEU A 49 14.12 20.04 -31.52
N LEU A 50 15.23 20.16 -30.78
CA LEU A 50 16.32 21.08 -31.11
C LEU A 50 17.00 20.67 -32.44
N PHE A 51 17.21 19.38 -32.71
CA PHE A 51 17.67 18.90 -34.00
C PHE A 51 16.71 19.26 -35.13
N TYR A 52 15.42 19.09 -34.89
CA TYR A 52 14.41 19.46 -35.90
C TYR A 52 14.43 20.95 -36.21
N LEU A 53 14.69 21.81 -35.19
CA LEU A 53 14.82 23.26 -35.33
C LEU A 53 16.19 23.69 -35.86
N GLN A 54 17.06 22.74 -36.28
CA GLN A 54 18.43 22.97 -36.78
C GLN A 54 19.39 23.60 -35.73
N TYR A 55 19.08 23.48 -34.44
CA TYR A 55 19.98 23.84 -33.36
C TYR A 55 20.84 22.66 -32.90
N ASP A 56 21.60 22.08 -33.82
CA ASP A 56 22.31 20.82 -33.62
C ASP A 56 23.24 20.82 -32.41
N PHE A 57 23.99 21.91 -32.24
CA PHE A 57 24.88 22.04 -31.08
C PHE A 57 24.15 21.91 -29.73
N TRP A 58 23.03 22.62 -29.58
CA TRP A 58 22.23 22.58 -28.36
C TRP A 58 21.52 21.22 -28.18
N GLY A 59 21.13 20.58 -29.30
CA GLY A 59 20.55 19.23 -29.30
C GLY A 59 21.55 18.20 -28.79
N ILE A 60 22.79 18.21 -29.31
CA ILE A 60 23.87 17.30 -28.88
C ILE A 60 24.24 17.57 -27.40
N LEU A 61 24.37 18.84 -27.03
CA LEU A 61 24.69 19.21 -25.65
C LEU A 61 23.64 18.70 -24.66
N LEU A 62 22.36 18.97 -24.93
CA LEU A 62 21.25 18.52 -24.07
C LEU A 62 21.19 17.00 -23.97
N PHE A 63 21.31 16.30 -25.10
CA PHE A 63 21.32 14.84 -25.13
C PHE A 63 22.49 14.26 -24.34
N GLY A 64 23.71 14.67 -24.65
CA GLY A 64 24.92 14.18 -23.98
C GLY A 64 24.93 14.47 -22.49
N LEU A 65 24.59 15.70 -22.10
CA LEU A 65 24.51 16.09 -20.70
C LEU A 65 23.45 15.26 -19.94
N SER A 66 22.26 15.07 -20.52
CA SER A 66 21.17 14.35 -19.88
C SER A 66 21.49 12.87 -19.73
N PHE A 67 22.06 12.24 -20.76
CA PHE A 67 22.45 10.81 -20.73
C PHE A 67 23.60 10.52 -19.76
N LEU A 68 24.42 11.51 -19.42
CA LEU A 68 25.47 11.37 -18.40
C LEU A 68 24.94 11.71 -16.99
N THR A 69 24.21 12.82 -16.86
CA THR A 69 23.83 13.34 -15.53
C THR A 69 22.67 12.58 -14.93
N VAL A 70 21.62 12.21 -15.72
CA VAL A 70 20.43 11.55 -15.18
C VAL A 70 20.73 10.16 -14.61
N PRO A 71 21.49 9.27 -15.28
CA PRO A 71 21.89 7.98 -14.69
C PRO A 71 22.78 8.15 -13.44
N TYR A 72 23.68 9.15 -13.43
CA TYR A 72 24.51 9.44 -12.27
C TYR A 72 23.68 9.91 -11.07
N LEU A 73 22.70 10.79 -11.28
CA LEU A 73 21.77 11.25 -10.25
C LEU A 73 20.90 10.09 -9.73
N LEU A 74 20.39 9.24 -10.61
CA LEU A 74 19.65 8.03 -10.24
C LEU A 74 20.49 7.08 -9.38
N TRP A 75 21.76 6.89 -9.73
CA TRP A 75 22.64 6.00 -8.97
C TRP A 75 22.95 6.55 -7.58
N SER A 76 23.05 7.89 -7.44
CA SER A 76 23.30 8.57 -6.18
C SER A 76 22.07 8.65 -5.26
N ASP A 77 20.85 8.49 -5.80
CA ASP A 77 19.60 8.69 -5.05
C ASP A 77 19.22 7.41 -4.30
N ARG A 78 19.35 7.46 -2.98
CA ARG A 78 19.04 6.35 -2.08
C ARG A 78 18.25 6.83 -0.88
N ILE A 79 17.40 5.95 -0.37
CA ILE A 79 16.75 6.11 0.93
C ILE A 79 17.57 5.30 1.94
N THR A 80 18.03 5.96 3.00
CA THR A 80 18.83 5.35 4.06
C THR A 80 18.08 5.40 5.37
N PHE A 81 18.22 4.34 6.15
CA PHE A 81 17.67 4.20 7.49
C PHE A 81 18.80 3.95 8.50
N ASP A 82 18.88 4.77 9.53
CA ASP A 82 19.91 4.72 10.58
C ASP A 82 19.38 4.19 11.93
N GLY A 83 18.22 3.52 11.95
CA GLY A 83 17.56 3.05 13.16
C GLY A 83 16.68 4.10 13.84
N LYS A 84 16.82 5.40 13.54
CA LYS A 84 16.04 6.49 14.15
C LYS A 84 15.37 7.40 13.12
N ARG A 85 15.95 7.49 11.94
CA ARG A 85 15.53 8.43 10.89
C ARG A 85 15.60 7.78 9.51
N ILE A 86 14.64 8.12 8.67
CA ILE A 86 14.67 7.84 7.23
C ILE A 86 15.17 9.09 6.54
N THR A 87 16.18 8.96 5.70
CA THR A 87 16.84 10.08 5.01
C THR A 87 16.97 9.76 3.53
N ARG A 88 16.68 10.72 2.66
CA ARG A 88 16.99 10.61 1.24
C ARG A 88 18.36 11.25 0.96
N THR A 89 19.30 10.45 0.46
CA THR A 89 20.73 10.81 0.38
C THR A 89 21.20 11.19 -1.02
N GLY A 90 20.31 11.44 -1.98
CA GLY A 90 20.68 11.86 -3.33
C GLY A 90 21.21 13.30 -3.42
N ILE A 91 21.95 13.61 -4.48
CA ILE A 91 22.43 14.98 -4.77
C ILE A 91 21.23 15.88 -5.06
N LEU A 92 20.34 15.46 -5.95
CA LEU A 92 19.16 16.22 -6.36
C LEU A 92 18.21 16.52 -5.20
N PRO A 93 17.81 15.52 -4.36
CA PRO A 93 16.97 15.76 -3.19
C PRO A 93 17.58 16.72 -2.17
N LYS A 94 18.89 16.65 -1.94
CA LYS A 94 19.59 17.57 -1.04
C LYS A 94 19.62 19.00 -1.57
N PHE A 95 19.89 19.14 -2.86
CA PHE A 95 19.88 20.43 -3.53
C PHE A 95 18.50 21.07 -3.50
N TRP A 96 17.44 20.28 -3.82
CA TRP A 96 16.07 20.75 -3.78
C TRP A 96 15.61 21.13 -2.37
N ALA A 97 16.00 20.33 -1.37
CA ALA A 97 15.72 20.62 0.02
C ALA A 97 16.42 21.90 0.51
N SER A 98 17.61 22.16 0.02
CA SER A 98 18.35 23.40 0.32
C SER A 98 17.70 24.64 -0.32
N LEU A 99 17.18 24.51 -1.55
CA LEU A 99 16.50 25.60 -2.25
C LEU A 99 15.14 25.95 -1.60
N ASN A 100 14.34 24.95 -1.26
CA ASN A 100 13.00 25.14 -0.73
C ASN A 100 12.96 25.20 0.81
N ASN A 101 14.10 25.22 1.48
CA ASN A 101 14.20 25.13 2.94
C ASN A 101 13.39 23.97 3.54
N SER A 102 13.17 22.91 2.75
CA SER A 102 12.35 21.76 3.10
C SER A 102 13.17 20.69 3.84
N ARG A 103 12.50 19.87 4.62
CA ARG A 103 13.14 18.76 5.33
C ARG A 103 13.38 17.62 4.36
N TYR A 104 14.52 16.95 4.47
CA TYR A 104 14.85 15.72 3.72
C TYR A 104 15.06 14.50 4.64
N ARG A 105 14.70 14.67 5.92
CA ARG A 105 14.84 13.65 6.97
C ARG A 105 13.55 13.54 7.75
N LEU A 106 13.09 12.32 7.96
CA LEU A 106 11.89 11.99 8.72
C LEU A 106 12.29 11.12 9.93
N LYS A 107 11.93 11.53 11.13
CA LYS A 107 12.08 10.69 12.33
C LYS A 107 10.99 9.64 12.36
N ILE A 108 11.26 8.46 12.92
CA ILE A 108 10.25 7.39 13.07
C ILE A 108 9.00 7.88 13.81
N GLY A 109 9.17 8.65 14.88
CA GLY A 109 8.04 9.22 15.62
C GLY A 109 7.24 10.31 14.90
N ASP A 110 7.71 10.78 13.75
CA ASP A 110 7.03 11.78 12.92
C ASP A 110 6.30 11.14 11.72
N ILE A 111 6.33 9.81 11.60
CA ILE A 111 5.60 9.07 10.56
C ILE A 111 4.12 9.08 10.92
N GLU A 112 3.30 9.49 9.97
CA GLU A 112 1.85 9.65 10.12
C GLU A 112 1.08 8.51 9.45
N GLN A 113 1.62 8.02 8.33
CA GLN A 113 0.96 6.99 7.53
C GLN A 113 1.98 6.16 6.77
N VAL A 114 1.73 4.86 6.71
CA VAL A 114 2.47 3.91 5.87
C VAL A 114 1.48 3.13 5.03
N GLU A 115 1.63 3.23 3.72
CA GLU A 115 0.80 2.53 2.74
C GLU A 115 1.65 1.59 1.90
N THR A 116 1.20 0.36 1.75
CA THR A 116 1.84 -0.60 0.86
C THR A 116 0.89 -1.03 -0.24
N HIS A 117 1.24 -0.69 -1.46
CA HIS A 117 0.51 -1.12 -2.66
C HIS A 117 1.17 -2.34 -3.27
N ALA A 118 0.38 -3.39 -3.51
CA ALA A 118 0.84 -4.56 -4.23
C ALA A 118 0.56 -4.38 -5.73
N LEU A 119 1.62 -4.34 -6.51
CA LEU A 119 1.54 -4.37 -7.97
C LEU A 119 1.65 -5.84 -8.41
N ARG A 120 0.62 -6.30 -9.08
CA ARG A 120 0.56 -7.66 -9.60
C ARG A 120 1.34 -7.76 -10.90
N ALA A 121 2.24 -8.72 -10.99
CA ALA A 121 2.96 -9.06 -12.22
C ALA A 121 2.74 -10.55 -12.55
N LEU A 122 2.31 -10.84 -13.78
CA LEU A 122 2.23 -12.19 -14.31
C LEU A 122 3.57 -12.56 -14.94
N LYS A 123 4.16 -13.68 -14.52
CA LYS A 123 5.28 -14.30 -15.24
C LYS A 123 4.76 -15.33 -16.25
N ARG A 124 5.51 -15.54 -17.35
CA ARG A 124 5.30 -16.68 -18.26
C ARG A 124 5.26 -17.97 -17.43
N GLY A 125 4.18 -18.75 -17.53
CA GLY A 125 3.97 -19.96 -16.74
C GLY A 125 2.90 -19.83 -15.64
N GLY A 126 2.08 -18.74 -15.64
CA GLY A 126 0.93 -18.61 -14.75
C GLY A 126 1.25 -18.20 -13.30
N ASN A 127 2.51 -18.10 -12.91
CA ASN A 127 2.89 -17.65 -11.57
C ASN A 127 2.63 -16.15 -11.40
N VAL A 128 1.83 -15.81 -10.41
CA VAL A 128 1.55 -14.41 -10.03
C VAL A 128 2.59 -13.97 -9.01
N PHE A 129 3.26 -12.86 -9.30
CA PHE A 129 4.18 -12.21 -8.38
C PHE A 129 3.62 -10.87 -7.97
N TYR A 130 3.74 -10.55 -6.67
CA TYR A 130 3.46 -9.23 -6.17
C TYR A 130 4.76 -8.44 -6.01
N ARG A 131 4.77 -7.23 -6.58
CA ARG A 131 5.77 -6.22 -6.25
C ARG A 131 5.12 -5.24 -5.29
N TYR A 132 5.76 -5.00 -4.19
CA TYR A 132 5.29 -4.06 -3.19
C TYR A 132 5.92 -2.69 -3.42
N ARG A 133 5.08 -1.67 -3.31
CA ARG A 133 5.51 -0.28 -3.28
C ARG A 133 5.06 0.28 -1.95
N THR A 134 6.00 0.55 -1.06
CA THR A 134 5.73 1.13 0.26
C THR A 134 5.97 2.62 0.21
N SER A 135 4.99 3.39 0.63
CA SER A 135 5.03 4.83 0.82
C SER A 135 4.97 5.13 2.30
N ILE A 136 5.93 5.90 2.80
CA ILE A 136 5.99 6.37 4.18
C ILE A 136 5.80 7.87 4.17
N LYS A 137 4.73 8.35 4.78
CA LYS A 137 4.36 9.77 4.85
C LYS A 137 4.49 10.32 6.26
N GLY A 138 4.90 11.57 6.38
CA GLY A 138 4.94 12.28 7.66
C GLY A 138 5.51 13.68 7.52
N LYS A 139 4.92 14.64 8.21
CA LYS A 139 5.31 16.06 8.20
C LYS A 139 5.53 16.66 6.81
N GLY A 140 4.65 16.31 5.86
CA GLY A 140 4.72 16.78 4.47
C GLY A 140 5.82 16.13 3.62
N LEU A 141 6.50 15.08 4.12
CA LEU A 141 7.47 14.29 3.36
C LEU A 141 6.89 12.93 2.99
N GLU A 142 7.21 12.47 1.80
CA GLU A 142 6.86 11.15 1.33
C GLU A 142 8.11 10.41 0.83
N PHE A 143 8.35 9.22 1.38
CA PHE A 143 9.41 8.32 0.94
C PHE A 143 8.79 7.09 0.30
N VAL A 144 9.07 6.88 -0.97
CA VAL A 144 8.54 5.75 -1.73
C VAL A 144 9.66 4.83 -2.15
N PHE A 145 9.56 3.57 -1.79
CA PHE A 145 10.46 2.52 -2.25
C PHE A 145 9.69 1.27 -2.67
N ALA A 146 10.25 0.51 -3.59
CA ALA A 146 9.59 -0.64 -4.18
C ALA A 146 10.35 -1.93 -3.87
N SER A 147 9.63 -3.04 -3.82
CA SER A 147 10.24 -4.35 -3.66
C SER A 147 11.11 -4.68 -4.87
N GLY A 148 12.39 -4.83 -4.66
CA GLY A 148 13.38 -5.14 -5.70
C GLY A 148 14.42 -6.16 -5.25
N GLY A 149 14.18 -6.88 -4.15
CA GLY A 149 15.13 -7.86 -3.64
C GLY A 149 15.34 -7.77 -2.12
N GLU A 150 16.50 -8.21 -1.69
CA GLU A 150 16.87 -8.34 -0.28
C GLU A 150 16.95 -6.98 0.45
N GLU A 151 17.35 -5.92 -0.25
CA GLU A 151 17.42 -4.56 0.33
C GLU A 151 16.04 -4.08 0.81
N TYR A 152 14.98 -4.33 0.01
CA TYR A 152 13.61 -4.01 0.40
C TYR A 152 13.18 -4.80 1.64
N ARG A 153 13.43 -6.12 1.62
CA ARG A 153 13.09 -7.00 2.75
C ARG A 153 13.77 -6.53 4.04
N ARG A 154 15.08 -6.26 4.00
CA ARG A 154 15.83 -5.72 5.16
C ARG A 154 15.28 -4.38 5.63
N MET A 155 14.92 -3.49 4.72
CA MET A 155 14.34 -2.19 5.07
C MET A 155 12.99 -2.36 5.78
N ILE A 156 12.09 -3.19 5.24
CA ILE A 156 10.77 -3.47 5.84
C ILE A 156 10.92 -4.10 7.22
N HIS A 157 11.80 -5.09 7.37
CA HIS A 157 12.07 -5.72 8.67
C HIS A 157 12.61 -4.76 9.72
N ALA A 158 13.39 -3.78 9.31
CA ALA A 158 13.96 -2.82 10.23
C ALA A 158 12.99 -1.67 10.58
N VAL A 159 12.14 -1.25 9.65
CA VAL A 159 11.27 -0.07 9.82
C VAL A 159 9.91 -0.44 10.39
N LEU A 160 9.20 -1.42 9.80
CA LEU A 160 7.81 -1.70 10.16
C LEU A 160 7.60 -2.12 11.63
N PRO A 161 8.46 -2.95 12.25
CA PRO A 161 8.31 -3.31 13.66
C PRO A 161 8.43 -2.15 14.65
N MET A 162 9.08 -1.05 14.22
CA MET A 162 9.26 0.15 15.05
C MET A 162 8.05 1.11 14.98
N LEU A 163 7.07 0.80 14.12
CA LEU A 163 5.93 1.65 13.86
C LEU A 163 4.67 1.11 14.57
N TRP A 164 3.86 2.04 15.04
CA TRP A 164 2.56 1.71 15.63
C TRP A 164 1.63 1.09 14.59
N GLU A 165 0.88 0.10 15.00
CA GLU A 165 -0.04 -0.61 14.09
C GLU A 165 -1.11 0.32 13.51
N SER A 166 -1.52 1.32 14.27
CA SER A 166 -2.53 2.31 13.89
C SER A 166 -2.17 3.16 12.66
N ILE A 167 -0.86 3.36 12.38
CA ILE A 167 -0.39 4.10 11.20
C ILE A 167 -0.10 3.21 9.99
N LEU A 168 -0.17 1.89 10.15
CA LEU A 168 0.06 0.92 9.10
C LEU A 168 -1.26 0.57 8.40
N ASP A 169 -1.22 0.47 7.08
CA ASP A 169 -2.32 -0.13 6.34
C ASP A 169 -2.33 -1.65 6.52
N SER A 170 -3.42 -2.31 6.15
CA SER A 170 -3.60 -3.75 6.32
C SER A 170 -2.49 -4.59 5.66
N ARG A 171 -1.95 -4.12 4.53
CA ARG A 171 -0.85 -4.80 3.83
C ARG A 171 0.51 -4.59 4.49
N SER A 172 0.75 -3.41 5.03
CA SER A 172 1.97 -3.15 5.80
C SER A 172 2.00 -3.97 7.09
N ILE A 173 0.84 -4.16 7.74
CA ILE A 173 0.70 -5.06 8.88
C ILE A 173 1.01 -6.50 8.47
N GLU A 174 0.45 -6.98 7.35
CA GLU A 174 0.77 -8.31 6.83
C GLU A 174 2.26 -8.49 6.55
N LEU A 175 2.89 -7.51 5.92
CA LEU A 175 4.33 -7.53 5.67
C LEU A 175 5.13 -7.58 6.96
N ARG A 176 4.73 -6.81 7.97
CA ARG A 176 5.37 -6.83 9.29
C ARG A 176 5.26 -8.20 9.96
N ASP A 177 4.02 -8.74 9.98
CA ASP A 177 3.71 -9.93 10.77
C ASP A 177 4.22 -11.23 10.10
N TYR A 178 4.19 -11.30 8.77
CA TYR A 178 4.46 -12.53 8.02
C TYR A 178 5.69 -12.47 7.10
N PHE A 179 6.41 -11.37 7.04
CA PHE A 179 7.65 -11.30 6.27
C PHE A 179 8.83 -11.85 7.11
N ALA A 180 8.57 -12.96 7.83
CA ALA A 180 9.55 -13.68 8.61
C ALA A 180 10.57 -14.40 7.70
N GLU A 181 11.53 -15.08 8.28
CA GLU A 181 12.48 -15.87 7.50
C GLU A 181 11.83 -17.16 6.99
N PRO A 182 11.63 -17.32 5.66
CA PRO A 182 10.92 -18.45 5.05
C PRO A 182 11.51 -19.80 5.46
N LYS A 183 12.83 -19.85 5.57
CA LYS A 183 13.56 -21.09 5.89
C LYS A 183 13.26 -21.61 7.29
N GLU A 184 13.14 -20.70 8.26
CA GLU A 184 12.86 -21.09 9.64
C GLU A 184 11.43 -21.59 9.79
N THR A 185 10.47 -20.91 9.17
CA THR A 185 9.08 -21.32 9.15
C THR A 185 8.88 -22.66 8.43
N LEU A 186 9.58 -22.87 7.29
CA LEU A 186 9.58 -24.15 6.58
C LEU A 186 10.14 -25.30 7.40
N MET A 187 11.16 -25.05 8.23
CA MET A 187 11.74 -26.09 9.10
C MET A 187 10.84 -26.42 10.29
N LYS A 188 10.09 -25.46 10.81
CA LYS A 188 9.13 -25.67 11.91
C LYS A 188 7.87 -26.39 11.42
N ALA A 189 7.40 -26.09 10.21
CA ALA A 189 6.28 -26.80 9.63
C ALA A 189 6.73 -28.20 9.16
N GLU A 190 6.29 -29.26 9.81
CA GLU A 190 6.60 -30.66 9.45
C GLU A 190 6.23 -31.02 7.99
N PHE A 191 5.42 -30.20 7.35
CA PHE A 191 5.03 -30.33 5.95
C PHE A 191 5.90 -29.42 5.04
N ALA A 192 7.20 -29.47 5.20
CA ALA A 192 8.17 -28.62 4.51
C ALA A 192 8.11 -28.68 2.97
N ARG A 193 7.47 -29.68 2.38
CA ARG A 193 7.34 -29.83 0.93
C ARG A 193 5.89 -29.54 0.50
N ILE A 194 5.63 -28.28 0.26
CA ILE A 194 4.41 -27.90 -0.47
C ILE A 194 4.69 -28.08 -1.97
N PRO A 195 3.87 -28.86 -2.69
CA PRO A 195 4.07 -29.12 -4.10
C PRO A 195 4.13 -27.83 -4.93
N SER A 196 4.79 -27.88 -6.08
CA SER A 196 4.81 -26.75 -7.01
C SER A 196 3.39 -26.42 -7.49
N ALA A 197 3.19 -25.19 -7.95
CA ALA A 197 1.89 -24.73 -8.44
C ALA A 197 1.31 -25.61 -9.54
N GLU A 198 2.15 -26.13 -10.43
CA GLU A 198 1.76 -27.02 -11.55
C GLU A 198 1.13 -28.33 -11.08
N VAL A 199 1.61 -28.88 -9.94
CA VAL A 199 1.04 -30.09 -9.34
C VAL A 199 -0.28 -29.81 -8.63
N LEU A 200 -0.42 -28.62 -8.03
CA LEU A 200 -1.60 -28.20 -7.29
C LEU A 200 -2.77 -27.76 -8.18
N GLU A 201 -2.48 -27.26 -9.38
CA GLU A 201 -3.47 -26.71 -10.29
C GLU A 201 -4.59 -27.73 -10.64
N ASN A 202 -4.21 -29.00 -10.86
CA ASN A 202 -5.14 -30.08 -11.15
C ASN A 202 -5.94 -30.59 -9.93
N SER A 203 -5.46 -30.37 -8.72
CA SER A 203 -6.06 -30.86 -7.48
C SER A 203 -6.92 -29.81 -6.78
N PHE A 204 -6.76 -28.54 -7.15
CA PHE A 204 -7.40 -27.42 -6.49
C PHE A 204 -8.93 -27.40 -6.73
N GLY A 205 -9.68 -27.60 -5.70
CA GLY A 205 -11.17 -27.48 -5.73
C GLY A 205 -11.93 -28.74 -5.41
N LYS A 206 -11.31 -29.90 -5.33
CA LYS A 206 -12.06 -31.15 -5.09
C LYS A 206 -12.33 -31.49 -3.60
N HIS A 207 -11.54 -30.94 -2.62
CA HIS A 207 -11.61 -31.40 -1.22
C HIS A 207 -11.43 -30.34 -0.13
N LEU A 208 -11.90 -29.11 -0.36
CA LEU A 208 -11.55 -27.96 0.50
C LEU A 208 -12.06 -28.02 1.95
N LEU A 209 -13.03 -28.84 2.32
CA LEU A 209 -13.62 -28.82 3.69
C LEU A 209 -14.26 -30.14 4.12
N LYS A 210 -13.85 -31.30 3.59
CA LYS A 210 -14.60 -32.55 3.77
C LYS A 210 -14.33 -33.34 5.06
N ASN A 211 -13.22 -33.07 5.74
CA ASN A 211 -12.87 -33.75 7.00
C ASN A 211 -12.67 -32.73 8.13
N GLN A 212 -13.71 -32.53 8.93
CA GLN A 212 -13.61 -31.73 10.16
C GLN A 212 -13.30 -32.69 11.32
N LYS A 213 -12.09 -32.61 11.86
CA LYS A 213 -11.80 -33.11 13.20
C LYS A 213 -12.45 -32.17 14.23
N ASN A 214 -13.01 -32.72 15.28
CA ASN A 214 -13.74 -31.93 16.27
C ASN A 214 -12.85 -31.36 17.38
N ASP A 215 -11.71 -31.99 17.68
CA ASP A 215 -10.74 -31.50 18.68
C ASP A 215 -9.31 -31.66 18.14
N SER A 216 -8.55 -30.59 18.20
CA SER A 216 -7.12 -30.54 17.85
C SER A 216 -6.27 -30.72 19.12
N SER A 217 -5.19 -31.51 19.04
CA SER A 217 -4.19 -31.55 20.08
C SER A 217 -3.34 -30.27 20.07
N LEU A 218 -2.68 -29.95 21.18
CA LEU A 218 -1.78 -28.78 21.28
C LEU A 218 -0.70 -28.80 20.19
N GLU A 219 -0.16 -29.97 19.86
CA GLU A 219 0.80 -30.10 18.76
C GLU A 219 0.19 -29.78 17.39
N GLU A 220 -1.06 -30.20 17.16
CA GLU A 220 -1.77 -29.88 15.91
C GLU A 220 -2.04 -28.37 15.81
N GLU A 221 -2.33 -27.69 16.91
CA GLU A 221 -2.50 -26.24 16.94
C GLU A 221 -1.20 -25.49 16.60
N ILE A 222 -0.06 -25.91 17.19
CA ILE A 222 1.25 -25.33 16.87
C ILE A 222 1.59 -25.53 15.38
N LYS A 223 1.40 -26.75 14.86
CA LYS A 223 1.63 -27.05 13.44
C LYS A 223 0.70 -26.28 12.51
N ALA A 224 -0.56 -26.08 12.93
CA ALA A 224 -1.51 -25.27 12.19
C ALA A 224 -1.08 -23.80 12.11
N GLU A 225 -0.53 -23.27 13.21
CA GLU A 225 0.00 -21.91 13.26
C GLU A 225 1.25 -21.74 12.37
N ASP A 226 2.21 -22.66 12.43
CA ASP A 226 3.38 -22.65 11.55
C ASP A 226 2.96 -22.69 10.06
N LEU A 227 1.97 -23.52 9.72
CA LEU A 227 1.42 -23.57 8.37
C LEU A 227 0.69 -22.27 7.99
N ARG A 228 0.00 -21.61 8.94
CA ARG A 228 -0.65 -20.32 8.74
C ARG A 228 0.37 -19.24 8.41
N VAL A 229 1.44 -19.15 9.16
CA VAL A 229 2.54 -18.20 8.93
C VAL A 229 3.17 -18.45 7.56
N LEU A 230 3.53 -19.70 7.25
CA LEU A 230 4.06 -20.08 5.94
C LEU A 230 3.12 -19.73 4.80
N ALA A 231 1.82 -20.01 4.96
CA ALA A 231 0.81 -19.71 3.95
C ALA A 231 0.72 -18.20 3.65
N ASN A 232 0.78 -17.35 4.67
CA ASN A 232 0.79 -15.91 4.50
C ASN A 232 2.06 -15.43 3.80
N GLU A 233 3.21 -15.98 4.14
CA GLU A 233 4.45 -15.66 3.46
C GLU A 233 4.42 -16.03 1.97
N LEU A 234 3.96 -17.23 1.65
CA LEU A 234 3.75 -17.68 0.28
C LEU A 234 2.78 -16.77 -0.47
N ARG A 235 1.69 -16.36 0.18
CA ARG A 235 0.70 -15.42 -0.37
C ARG A 235 1.32 -14.05 -0.67
N LEU A 236 2.11 -13.51 0.25
CA LEU A 236 2.80 -12.24 0.07
C LEU A 236 3.88 -12.32 -1.02
N SER A 237 4.53 -13.47 -1.16
CA SER A 237 5.50 -13.75 -2.22
C SER A 237 4.84 -14.04 -3.57
N GLY A 238 3.50 -14.15 -3.63
CA GLY A 238 2.74 -14.37 -4.87
C GLY A 238 2.51 -15.83 -5.25
N TYR A 239 2.94 -16.78 -4.42
CA TYR A 239 2.72 -18.21 -4.65
C TYR A 239 1.34 -18.65 -4.13
N LEU A 240 0.28 -18.12 -4.77
CA LEU A 240 -1.09 -18.21 -4.25
C LEU A 240 -1.62 -19.65 -4.15
N LEU A 241 -1.31 -20.53 -5.10
CA LEU A 241 -1.74 -21.93 -5.05
C LEU A 241 -1.09 -22.70 -3.91
N GLN A 242 0.21 -22.47 -3.70
CA GLN A 242 0.94 -23.08 -2.58
C GLN A 242 0.45 -22.53 -1.24
N ALA A 243 0.18 -21.23 -1.17
CA ALA A 243 -0.43 -20.60 0.01
C ALA A 243 -1.80 -21.22 0.34
N LEU A 244 -2.64 -21.40 -0.65
CA LEU A 244 -3.96 -22.04 -0.49
C LEU A 244 -3.84 -23.48 0.00
N GLU A 245 -2.85 -24.26 -0.49
CA GLU A 245 -2.60 -25.61 -0.02
C GLU A 245 -2.10 -25.62 1.43
N ALA A 246 -1.22 -24.69 1.80
CA ALA A 246 -0.76 -24.56 3.18
C ALA A 246 -1.92 -24.20 4.13
N PHE A 247 -2.76 -23.23 3.76
CA PHE A 247 -3.98 -22.94 4.54
C PHE A 247 -4.94 -24.11 4.62
N ARG A 248 -5.09 -24.89 3.53
CA ARG A 248 -5.94 -26.09 3.55
C ARG A 248 -5.43 -27.11 4.58
N ARG A 249 -4.11 -27.32 4.63
CA ARG A 249 -3.48 -28.20 5.63
C ARG A 249 -3.65 -27.67 7.04
N ALA A 250 -3.45 -26.37 7.25
CA ALA A 250 -3.70 -25.72 8.54
C ALA A 250 -5.15 -25.91 9.00
N LEU A 251 -6.14 -25.75 8.09
CA LEU A 251 -7.56 -25.97 8.38
C LEU A 251 -7.94 -27.43 8.63
N VAL A 252 -7.16 -28.38 8.16
CA VAL A 252 -7.35 -29.83 8.51
C VAL A 252 -6.92 -30.08 9.94
N LEU A 253 -5.85 -29.43 10.40
CA LEU A 253 -5.33 -29.56 11.76
C LEU A 253 -6.19 -28.78 12.77
N ASN A 254 -6.51 -27.53 12.47
CA ASN A 254 -7.36 -26.68 13.31
C ASN A 254 -8.53 -26.08 12.52
N PRO A 255 -9.63 -26.82 12.37
CA PRO A 255 -10.76 -26.38 11.54
C PRO A 255 -11.60 -25.29 12.18
N LYS A 256 -11.50 -25.05 13.50
CA LYS A 256 -12.31 -24.05 14.22
C LYS A 256 -11.67 -22.68 14.30
N ASP A 257 -10.43 -22.55 13.90
CA ASP A 257 -9.67 -21.30 13.99
C ASP A 257 -10.21 -20.22 13.04
N GLY A 258 -10.65 -19.11 13.63
CA GLY A 258 -11.17 -17.95 12.90
C GLY A 258 -10.09 -17.22 12.10
N TRP A 259 -8.86 -17.15 12.61
CA TRP A 259 -7.73 -16.49 11.95
C TRP A 259 -7.30 -17.23 10.68
N ILE A 260 -7.14 -18.56 10.77
CA ILE A 260 -6.76 -19.37 9.60
C ILE A 260 -7.83 -19.22 8.49
N LEU A 261 -9.11 -19.26 8.87
CA LEU A 261 -10.21 -19.06 7.91
C LEU A 261 -10.23 -17.67 7.29
N PHE A 262 -9.97 -16.64 8.09
CA PHE A 262 -9.89 -15.26 7.64
C PHE A 262 -8.79 -15.08 6.59
N GLU A 263 -7.60 -15.55 6.88
CA GLU A 263 -6.43 -15.42 6.01
C GLU A 263 -6.55 -16.30 4.77
N PHE A 264 -7.10 -17.50 4.90
CA PHE A 264 -7.49 -18.36 3.78
C PHE A 264 -8.49 -17.66 2.85
N ALA A 265 -9.53 -17.02 3.40
CA ALA A 265 -10.51 -16.29 2.60
C ALA A 265 -9.88 -15.15 1.81
N ARG A 266 -8.95 -14.42 2.40
CA ARG A 266 -8.19 -13.36 1.74
C ARG A 266 -7.28 -13.90 0.62
N CYS A 267 -6.58 -15.00 0.88
CA CYS A 267 -5.77 -15.67 -0.14
C CYS A 267 -6.63 -16.16 -1.30
N LEU A 268 -7.76 -16.80 -1.01
CA LEU A 268 -8.70 -17.28 -2.01
C LEU A 268 -9.30 -16.13 -2.84
N HIS A 269 -9.60 -14.99 -2.22
CA HIS A 269 -10.06 -13.79 -2.93
C HIS A 269 -8.97 -13.23 -3.85
N SER A 270 -7.72 -13.18 -3.40
CA SER A 270 -6.59 -12.76 -4.23
C SER A 270 -6.42 -13.67 -5.45
N PHE A 271 -6.49 -14.98 -5.27
CA PHE A 271 -6.44 -15.96 -6.34
C PHE A 271 -7.64 -15.83 -7.29
N ALA A 272 -8.85 -15.74 -6.77
CA ALA A 272 -10.08 -15.55 -7.56
C ALA A 272 -10.03 -14.26 -8.40
N SER A 273 -9.46 -13.19 -7.85
CA SER A 273 -9.27 -11.93 -8.57
C SER A 273 -8.22 -12.07 -9.68
N SER A 274 -7.21 -12.92 -9.46
CA SER A 274 -6.18 -13.17 -10.45
C SER A 274 -6.71 -13.97 -11.63
N GLU A 275 -7.49 -14.97 -11.39
CA GLU A 275 -8.12 -15.82 -12.41
C GLU A 275 -9.40 -15.21 -13.00
N LYS A 276 -9.88 -14.08 -12.44
CA LYS A 276 -11.19 -13.49 -12.76
C LYS A 276 -12.36 -14.47 -12.56
N ASP A 277 -12.20 -15.44 -11.66
CA ASP A 277 -13.20 -16.47 -11.38
C ASP A 277 -14.22 -16.01 -10.32
N GLN A 278 -15.45 -15.74 -10.76
CA GLN A 278 -16.55 -15.33 -9.90
C GLN A 278 -17.03 -16.43 -8.94
N LYS A 279 -16.85 -17.72 -9.29
CA LYS A 279 -17.24 -18.83 -8.41
C LYS A 279 -16.27 -18.93 -7.23
N LEU A 280 -14.97 -18.80 -7.49
CA LEU A 280 -13.96 -18.75 -6.43
C LEU A 280 -14.13 -17.51 -5.55
N LYS A 281 -14.49 -16.35 -6.14
CA LYS A 281 -14.79 -15.14 -5.38
C LYS A 281 -15.95 -15.36 -4.41
N LYS A 282 -17.04 -15.99 -4.84
CA LYS A 282 -18.18 -16.37 -3.96
C LYS A 282 -17.74 -17.31 -2.83
N LYS A 283 -16.85 -18.28 -3.12
CA LYS A 283 -16.28 -19.17 -2.09
C LYS A 283 -15.44 -18.41 -1.07
N ALA A 284 -14.63 -17.44 -1.51
CA ALA A 284 -13.86 -16.58 -0.62
C ALA A 284 -14.78 -15.79 0.34
N PHE A 285 -15.86 -15.20 -0.17
CA PHE A 285 -16.86 -14.54 0.68
C PHE A 285 -17.56 -15.52 1.66
N ALA A 286 -17.80 -16.75 1.25
CA ALA A 286 -18.37 -17.76 2.14
C ALA A 286 -17.39 -18.14 3.27
N ALA A 287 -16.11 -18.30 2.96
CA ALA A 287 -15.05 -18.54 3.94
C ALA A 287 -14.91 -17.36 4.92
N LEU A 288 -14.99 -16.11 4.40
CA LEU A 288 -14.94 -14.90 5.24
C LEU A 288 -16.12 -14.84 6.23
N ARG A 289 -17.35 -15.19 5.77
CA ARG A 289 -18.52 -15.29 6.67
C ARG A 289 -18.37 -16.39 7.71
N LEU A 290 -17.68 -17.47 7.38
CA LEU A 290 -17.40 -18.54 8.34
C LEU A 290 -16.37 -18.07 9.38
N ALA A 291 -15.33 -17.32 8.96
CA ALA A 291 -14.40 -16.70 9.86
C ALA A 291 -15.09 -15.72 10.84
N GLU A 292 -16.02 -14.89 10.33
CA GLU A 292 -16.87 -14.01 11.15
C GLU A 292 -17.67 -14.78 12.21
N LYS A 293 -18.23 -15.95 11.87
CA LYS A 293 -18.94 -16.79 12.84
C LYS A 293 -18.02 -17.41 13.91
N ARG A 294 -16.76 -17.62 13.57
CA ARG A 294 -15.75 -18.25 14.45
C ARG A 294 -14.85 -17.24 15.16
N SER A 295 -15.02 -15.94 14.90
CA SER A 295 -14.26 -14.89 15.57
C SER A 295 -14.60 -14.78 17.07
N GLY A 296 -15.78 -15.25 17.49
CA GLY A 296 -16.21 -15.13 18.88
C GLY A 296 -16.12 -13.70 19.40
N ASN A 297 -15.40 -13.52 20.50
CA ASN A 297 -15.11 -12.22 21.12
C ASN A 297 -13.68 -11.73 20.80
N ASP A 298 -13.06 -12.19 19.71
CA ASP A 298 -11.77 -11.67 19.28
C ASP A 298 -11.95 -10.32 18.56
N GLY A 299 -11.81 -9.22 19.29
CA GLY A 299 -12.00 -7.87 18.79
C GLY A 299 -10.96 -7.47 17.75
N GLU A 300 -9.74 -8.04 17.78
CA GLU A 300 -8.74 -7.83 16.76
C GLU A 300 -9.15 -8.47 15.43
N LEU A 301 -9.53 -9.74 15.45
CA LEU A 301 -10.03 -10.45 14.28
C LEU A 301 -11.27 -9.76 13.70
N LEU A 302 -12.20 -9.32 14.56
CA LEU A 302 -13.40 -8.57 14.15
C LEU A 302 -13.03 -7.25 13.46
N SER A 303 -12.05 -6.53 13.99
CA SER A 303 -11.53 -5.30 13.37
C SER A 303 -10.95 -5.55 11.98
N ARG A 304 -10.15 -6.59 11.82
CA ARG A 304 -9.57 -6.99 10.52
C ARG A 304 -10.61 -7.53 9.54
N LEU A 305 -11.63 -8.22 10.03
CA LEU A 305 -12.79 -8.63 9.23
C LEU A 305 -13.54 -7.39 8.70
N GLY A 306 -13.75 -6.38 9.57
CA GLY A 306 -14.34 -5.10 9.19
C GLY A 306 -13.59 -4.42 8.04
N GLU A 307 -12.26 -4.31 8.15
CA GLU A 307 -11.41 -3.76 7.09
C GLU A 307 -11.51 -4.56 5.78
N THR A 308 -11.52 -5.89 5.88
CA THR A 308 -11.60 -6.74 4.69
C THR A 308 -12.97 -6.63 4.01
N TYR A 309 -14.07 -6.59 4.75
CA TYR A 309 -15.40 -6.34 4.20
C TYR A 309 -15.50 -4.95 3.56
N PHE A 310 -14.89 -3.93 4.19
CA PHE A 310 -14.81 -2.60 3.60
C PHE A 310 -14.06 -2.59 2.26
N GLN A 311 -12.90 -3.24 2.19
CA GLN A 311 -12.13 -3.39 0.95
C GLN A 311 -12.90 -4.16 -0.14
N PHE A 312 -13.72 -5.11 0.24
CA PHE A 312 -14.55 -5.89 -0.68
C PHE A 312 -15.85 -5.18 -1.08
N GLY A 313 -16.14 -4.02 -0.48
CA GLY A 313 -17.33 -3.22 -0.77
C GLY A 313 -18.59 -3.62 0.00
N ASP A 314 -18.50 -4.54 0.95
CA ASP A 314 -19.63 -4.90 1.83
C ASP A 314 -19.63 -3.97 3.06
N LEU A 315 -20.08 -2.72 2.85
CA LEU A 315 -20.10 -1.69 3.89
C LEU A 315 -20.99 -2.07 5.09
N ARG A 316 -22.06 -2.83 4.85
CA ARG A 316 -22.96 -3.28 5.92
C ARG A 316 -22.23 -4.21 6.90
N ARG A 317 -21.53 -5.23 6.37
CA ARG A 317 -20.78 -6.17 7.21
C ARG A 317 -19.56 -5.51 7.83
N ALA A 318 -18.90 -4.62 7.10
CA ALA A 318 -17.80 -3.84 7.63
C ALA A 318 -18.21 -3.09 8.90
N ARG A 319 -19.32 -2.34 8.84
CA ARG A 319 -19.87 -1.62 9.99
C ARG A 319 -20.17 -2.54 11.17
N LEU A 320 -20.89 -3.66 10.91
CA LEU A 320 -21.25 -4.59 11.97
C LEU A 320 -20.04 -5.18 12.68
N ASN A 321 -18.98 -5.53 11.93
CA ASN A 321 -17.78 -6.09 12.52
C ASN A 321 -16.95 -5.04 13.26
N PHE A 322 -16.85 -3.81 12.76
CA PHE A 322 -16.21 -2.71 13.48
C PHE A 322 -16.94 -2.38 14.79
N GLN A 323 -18.30 -2.36 14.76
CA GLN A 323 -19.08 -2.12 15.98
C GLN A 323 -18.86 -3.22 17.00
N LYS A 324 -18.96 -4.50 16.60
CA LYS A 324 -18.66 -5.63 17.49
C LYS A 324 -17.24 -5.59 18.06
N ALA A 325 -16.26 -5.16 17.24
CA ALA A 325 -14.90 -5.02 17.71
C ALA A 325 -14.76 -3.94 18.79
N ILE A 326 -15.48 -2.81 18.66
CA ILE A 326 -15.52 -1.74 19.69
C ILE A 326 -16.23 -2.24 20.93
N ASP A 327 -17.33 -2.98 20.78
CA ASP A 327 -18.08 -3.54 21.93
C ASP A 327 -17.23 -4.57 22.70
N THR A 328 -16.22 -5.17 22.06
CA THR A 328 -15.32 -6.15 22.67
C THR A 328 -14.04 -5.52 23.24
N ILE A 329 -13.48 -4.53 22.54
CA ILE A 329 -12.27 -3.80 22.92
C ILE A 329 -12.61 -2.31 22.87
N GLU A 330 -12.83 -1.69 24.03
CA GLU A 330 -13.29 -0.30 24.15
C GLU A 330 -12.37 0.71 23.45
N GLU A 331 -11.05 0.49 23.46
CA GLU A 331 -10.03 1.38 22.90
C GLU A 331 -9.50 0.89 21.54
N ASN A 332 -10.39 0.63 20.58
CA ASN A 332 -10.01 0.17 19.27
C ASN A 332 -9.98 1.30 18.22
N PHE A 333 -8.85 2.00 18.15
CA PHE A 333 -8.62 3.06 17.14
C PHE A 333 -8.94 2.62 15.72
N ARG A 334 -8.51 1.42 15.32
CA ARG A 334 -8.72 0.89 13.96
C ARG A 334 -10.21 0.77 13.63
N SER A 335 -11.00 0.25 14.54
CA SER A 335 -12.45 0.06 14.32
C SER A 335 -13.19 1.39 14.29
N VAL A 336 -12.85 2.33 15.18
CA VAL A 336 -13.47 3.66 15.20
C VAL A 336 -13.14 4.42 13.91
N ARG A 337 -11.87 4.41 13.48
CA ARG A 337 -11.46 4.95 12.18
C ARG A 337 -12.20 4.26 11.03
N GLY A 338 -12.31 2.93 11.06
CA GLY A 338 -13.03 2.15 10.06
C GLY A 338 -14.50 2.55 9.94
N LEU A 339 -15.16 2.86 11.06
CA LEU A 339 -16.53 3.41 11.06
C LEU A 339 -16.60 4.79 10.41
N ALA A 340 -15.60 5.66 10.63
CA ALA A 340 -15.52 6.95 9.94
C ALA A 340 -15.42 6.76 8.42
N GLU A 341 -14.56 5.85 7.96
CA GLU A 341 -14.40 5.54 6.55
C GLU A 341 -15.68 4.94 5.92
N VAL A 342 -16.39 4.08 6.65
CA VAL A 342 -17.70 3.55 6.22
C VAL A 342 -18.73 4.67 6.13
N ALA A 343 -18.81 5.53 7.13
CA ALA A 343 -19.73 6.67 7.14
C ALA A 343 -19.46 7.64 5.97
N LEU A 344 -18.17 7.85 5.66
CA LEU A 344 -17.75 8.67 4.51
C LEU A 344 -18.24 8.07 3.18
N ARG A 345 -18.09 6.75 3.00
CA ARG A 345 -18.61 6.05 1.82
C ARG A 345 -20.14 6.09 1.70
N GLU A 346 -20.84 6.25 2.81
CA GLU A 346 -22.30 6.39 2.86
C GLU A 346 -22.77 7.85 2.75
N GLY A 347 -21.86 8.82 2.68
CA GLY A 347 -22.18 10.25 2.63
C GLY A 347 -22.72 10.82 3.95
N LYS A 348 -22.46 10.17 5.09
CA LYS A 348 -22.97 10.57 6.40
C LYS A 348 -21.97 11.45 7.14
N ILE A 349 -21.83 12.71 6.74
CA ILE A 349 -20.80 13.63 7.22
C ILE A 349 -20.83 13.78 8.75
N ALA A 350 -21.99 13.93 9.38
CA ALA A 350 -22.09 14.03 10.85
C ALA A 350 -21.51 12.80 11.57
N HIS A 351 -21.68 11.60 11.02
CA HIS A 351 -21.07 10.38 11.59
C HIS A 351 -19.57 10.34 11.34
N VAL A 352 -19.09 10.86 10.20
CA VAL A 352 -17.65 10.98 9.91
C VAL A 352 -16.98 11.85 10.97
N ILE A 353 -17.54 13.04 11.25
CA ILE A 353 -17.04 13.97 12.26
C ILE A 353 -17.01 13.29 13.64
N HIS A 354 -18.12 12.68 14.04
CA HIS A 354 -18.23 11.99 15.32
C HIS A 354 -17.18 10.88 15.48
N HIS A 355 -17.01 10.05 14.48
CA HIS A 355 -16.06 8.94 14.56
C HIS A 355 -14.60 9.39 14.49
N PHE A 356 -14.24 10.41 13.67
CA PHE A 356 -12.89 10.96 13.69
C PHE A 356 -12.58 11.67 15.01
N ALA A 357 -13.51 12.41 15.60
CA ALA A 357 -13.35 13.01 16.91
C ALA A 357 -13.15 11.94 18.01
N SER A 358 -13.86 10.82 17.90
CA SER A 358 -13.68 9.67 18.80
C SER A 358 -12.32 8.98 18.57
N ALA A 359 -11.92 8.78 17.32
CA ALA A 359 -10.61 8.24 16.98
C ALA A 359 -9.46 9.15 17.46
N ASN A 360 -9.65 10.48 17.45
CA ASN A 360 -8.66 11.43 17.97
C ASN A 360 -8.35 11.19 19.45
N ARG A 361 -9.35 10.85 20.24
CA ARG A 361 -9.18 10.54 21.68
C ARG A 361 -8.40 9.24 21.89
N LEU A 362 -8.57 8.26 20.98
CA LEU A 362 -7.89 6.96 21.03
C LEU A 362 -6.52 6.97 20.35
N ALA A 363 -6.14 8.08 19.74
CA ALA A 363 -4.90 8.18 19.01
C ALA A 363 -3.68 8.14 19.95
N GLU A 364 -2.84 7.12 19.77
CA GLU A 364 -1.67 6.86 20.63
C GLU A 364 -0.50 7.81 20.32
N THR A 365 -0.37 8.24 19.07
CA THR A 365 0.75 9.07 18.63
C THR A 365 0.32 10.51 18.35
N PRO A 366 1.22 11.52 18.59
CA PRO A 366 0.94 12.90 18.24
C PRO A 366 0.62 13.09 16.74
N ALA A 367 1.22 12.28 15.87
CA ALA A 367 0.97 12.32 14.43
C ALA A 367 -0.46 11.89 14.09
N LEU A 368 -0.95 10.80 14.71
CA LEU A 368 -2.33 10.36 14.54
C LEU A 368 -3.33 11.36 15.10
N ARG A 369 -3.01 11.99 16.24
CA ARG A 369 -3.88 13.02 16.83
C ARG A 369 -4.02 14.22 15.91
N ARG A 370 -2.90 14.68 15.31
CA ARG A 370 -2.96 15.76 14.31
C ARG A 370 -3.82 15.34 13.12
N TRP A 371 -3.51 14.20 12.53
CA TRP A 371 -4.24 13.72 11.37
C TRP A 371 -5.74 13.58 11.62
N THR A 372 -6.14 12.94 12.73
CA THR A 372 -7.57 12.79 13.04
C THR A 372 -8.24 14.11 13.40
N ARG A 373 -7.51 15.07 13.99
CA ARG A 373 -7.99 16.43 14.20
C ARG A 373 -8.21 17.14 12.87
N ASP A 374 -7.22 17.13 11.98
CA ASP A 374 -7.29 17.76 10.67
C ASP A 374 -8.49 17.20 9.86
N GLU A 375 -8.73 15.88 9.94
CA GLU A 375 -9.91 15.27 9.34
C GLU A 375 -11.21 15.72 10.00
N THR A 376 -11.25 15.82 11.33
CA THR A 376 -12.44 16.30 12.06
C THR A 376 -12.75 17.75 11.70
N ASP A 377 -11.74 18.62 11.71
CA ASP A 377 -11.87 20.04 11.40
C ASP A 377 -12.31 20.25 9.95
N TYR A 378 -11.71 19.51 9.00
CA TYR A 378 -12.09 19.53 7.60
C TYR A 378 -13.56 19.15 7.38
N PHE A 379 -14.01 18.01 7.92
CA PHE A 379 -15.40 17.58 7.73
C PHE A 379 -16.40 18.43 8.53
N SER A 380 -16.00 18.97 9.68
CA SER A 380 -16.83 19.92 10.45
C SER A 380 -17.05 21.19 9.64
N ARG A 381 -16.02 21.75 9.02
CA ARG A 381 -16.14 22.92 8.17
C ARG A 381 -16.98 22.62 6.93
N LEU A 382 -16.71 21.51 6.24
CA LEU A 382 -17.50 21.06 5.11
C LEU A 382 -19.00 20.90 5.45
N ASN A 383 -19.34 20.56 6.68
CA ASN A 383 -20.72 20.40 7.14
C ASN A 383 -21.39 21.73 7.52
N ASN A 384 -20.61 22.70 8.00
CA ASN A 384 -21.13 23.94 8.59
C ASN A 384 -21.02 25.15 7.63
N ASP A 385 -20.17 25.07 6.61
CA ASP A 385 -19.87 26.14 5.69
C ASP A 385 -20.24 25.68 4.26
N GLU A 386 -21.32 26.27 3.73
CA GLU A 386 -21.87 25.91 2.42
C GLU A 386 -20.94 26.39 1.29
N ASP A 387 -20.32 27.55 1.44
CA ASP A 387 -19.38 28.10 0.45
C ASP A 387 -18.11 27.24 0.37
N TYR A 388 -17.58 26.81 1.51
CA TYR A 388 -16.45 25.88 1.54
C TYR A 388 -16.80 24.52 0.93
N MET A 389 -18.00 24.01 1.15
CA MET A 389 -18.47 22.76 0.53
C MET A 389 -18.54 22.90 -0.99
N ASP A 390 -19.05 24.00 -1.51
CA ASP A 390 -19.14 24.25 -2.96
C ASP A 390 -17.75 24.38 -3.60
N LEU A 391 -16.80 25.03 -2.94
CA LEU A 391 -15.41 25.12 -3.38
C LEU A 391 -14.75 23.73 -3.45
N GLU A 392 -14.94 22.90 -2.42
CA GLU A 392 -14.37 21.54 -2.39
C GLU A 392 -15.03 20.61 -3.42
N ILE A 393 -16.33 20.71 -3.63
CA ILE A 393 -17.04 19.98 -4.70
C ILE A 393 -16.49 20.42 -6.07
N SER A 394 -16.31 21.70 -6.29
CA SER A 394 -15.73 22.25 -7.51
C SER A 394 -14.30 21.73 -7.74
N ARG A 395 -13.46 21.72 -6.68
CA ARG A 395 -12.10 21.18 -6.71
C ARG A 395 -12.09 19.69 -7.09
N VAL A 396 -12.95 18.88 -6.47
CA VAL A 396 -13.04 17.43 -6.75
C VAL A 396 -13.50 17.17 -8.18
N ASN A 397 -14.51 17.90 -8.67
CA ASN A 397 -14.99 17.80 -10.03
C ASN A 397 -13.91 18.21 -11.05
N MET A 398 -13.13 19.24 -10.73
CA MET A 398 -11.99 19.67 -11.55
C MET A 398 -10.89 18.60 -11.58
N LEU A 399 -10.56 17.97 -10.45
CA LEU A 399 -9.60 16.87 -10.40
C LEU A 399 -10.04 15.68 -11.26
N GLU A 400 -11.32 15.31 -11.22
CA GLU A 400 -11.86 14.24 -12.06
C GLU A 400 -11.79 14.59 -13.55
N THR A 401 -12.10 15.84 -13.90
CA THR A 401 -12.01 16.35 -15.27
C THR A 401 -10.57 16.35 -15.76
N LEU A 402 -9.62 16.80 -14.95
CA LEU A 402 -8.19 16.77 -15.24
C LEU A 402 -7.68 15.34 -15.48
N GLU A 403 -8.13 14.37 -14.68
CA GLU A 403 -7.72 12.96 -14.85
C GLU A 403 -8.27 12.38 -16.18
N LYS A 404 -9.51 12.68 -16.54
CA LYS A 404 -10.09 12.28 -17.83
C LYS A 404 -9.37 12.96 -19.00
N SER A 405 -9.10 14.26 -18.89
CA SER A 405 -8.39 15.04 -19.90
C SER A 405 -6.96 14.57 -20.11
N LYS A 406 -6.25 14.21 -19.05
CA LYS A 406 -4.90 13.64 -19.12
C LYS A 406 -4.84 12.36 -19.96
N VAL A 407 -5.80 11.45 -19.78
CA VAL A 407 -5.88 10.22 -20.57
C VAL A 407 -6.19 10.51 -22.03
N THR A 408 -7.10 11.45 -22.29
CA THR A 408 -7.49 11.85 -23.66
C THR A 408 -6.32 12.51 -24.39
N THR A 409 -5.62 13.42 -23.75
CA THR A 409 -4.48 14.14 -24.32
C THR A 409 -3.32 13.18 -24.65
N LEU A 410 -3.05 12.20 -23.79
CA LEU A 410 -2.06 11.18 -24.08
C LEU A 410 -2.45 10.31 -25.29
N LYS A 411 -3.73 10.00 -25.43
CA LYS A 411 -4.23 9.27 -26.63
C LYS A 411 -4.01 10.10 -27.90
N ILE A 412 -4.32 11.41 -27.86
CA ILE A 412 -4.08 12.29 -29.01
C ILE A 412 -2.60 12.32 -29.39
N ALA A 413 -1.70 12.45 -28.43
CA ALA A 413 -0.26 12.39 -28.69
C ALA A 413 0.17 11.07 -29.36
N LEU A 414 -0.37 9.93 -28.89
CA LEU A 414 -0.09 8.62 -29.48
C LEU A 414 -0.71 8.45 -30.88
N PHE A 415 -1.90 8.99 -31.13
CA PHE A 415 -2.53 8.95 -32.45
C PHE A 415 -1.84 9.82 -33.49
N ALA A 416 -1.09 10.84 -33.06
CA ALA A 416 -0.28 11.66 -33.97
C ALA A 416 1.00 10.92 -34.44
N PHE A 417 1.45 9.91 -33.72
CA PHE A 417 2.67 9.16 -34.04
C PHE A 417 2.62 8.44 -35.41
N PRO A 418 1.53 7.75 -35.82
CA PRO A 418 1.40 7.20 -37.17
C PRO A 418 1.52 8.26 -38.27
N ALA A 419 0.98 9.47 -38.06
CA ALA A 419 1.13 10.55 -39.05
C ALA A 419 2.60 10.97 -39.24
N ILE A 420 3.37 11.02 -38.15
CA ILE A 420 4.81 11.28 -38.20
C ILE A 420 5.50 10.19 -39.04
N LEU A 421 5.20 8.91 -38.75
CA LEU A 421 5.80 7.79 -39.48
C LEU A 421 5.48 7.79 -40.98
N ILE A 422 4.19 8.02 -41.32
CA ILE A 422 3.74 8.08 -42.72
C ILE A 422 4.41 9.26 -43.43
N GLY A 423 4.51 10.42 -42.79
CA GLY A 423 5.17 11.57 -43.38
C GLY A 423 6.67 11.38 -43.61
N VAL A 424 7.35 10.77 -42.64
CA VAL A 424 8.80 10.47 -42.75
C VAL A 424 9.08 9.41 -43.80
N VAL A 425 8.30 8.33 -43.82
CA VAL A 425 8.49 7.23 -44.80
C VAL A 425 8.06 7.63 -46.20
N GLY A 426 7.00 8.45 -46.31
CA GLY A 426 6.50 8.96 -47.57
C GLY A 426 7.24 10.20 -48.11
N GLU A 427 8.27 10.67 -47.41
CA GLU A 427 9.01 11.91 -47.73
C GLU A 427 8.09 13.16 -47.80
N ASP A 428 6.92 13.11 -47.15
CA ASP A 428 5.98 14.21 -47.10
C ASP A 428 6.20 15.05 -45.83
N ASN A 429 6.95 16.11 -45.98
CA ASN A 429 7.29 17.04 -44.89
C ASN A 429 6.06 17.70 -44.26
N LEU A 430 4.97 17.88 -44.97
CA LEU A 430 3.77 18.51 -44.46
C LEU A 430 3.05 17.60 -43.45
N ILE A 431 2.86 16.34 -43.81
CA ILE A 431 2.25 15.32 -42.93
C ILE A 431 3.13 15.06 -41.70
N ALA A 432 4.45 14.94 -41.92
CA ALA A 432 5.39 14.77 -40.79
C ALA A 432 5.33 15.94 -39.82
N ASN A 433 5.41 17.17 -40.30
CA ASN A 433 5.37 18.38 -39.47
C ASN A 433 4.06 18.56 -38.75
N LEU A 434 2.92 18.23 -39.38
CA LEU A 434 1.61 18.26 -38.74
C LEU A 434 1.54 17.23 -37.58
N GLY A 435 2.03 16.02 -37.82
CA GLY A 435 2.11 14.98 -36.78
C GLY A 435 2.98 15.41 -35.61
N TRP A 436 4.15 15.99 -35.87
CA TRP A 436 5.02 16.54 -34.84
C TRP A 436 4.38 17.66 -34.06
N ALA A 437 3.73 18.62 -34.72
CA ALA A 437 3.06 19.74 -34.08
C ALA A 437 1.96 19.25 -33.12
N VAL A 438 1.08 18.37 -33.61
CA VAL A 438 -0.02 17.81 -32.81
C VAL A 438 0.50 17.01 -31.60
N SER A 439 1.51 16.14 -31.82
CA SER A 439 2.08 15.33 -30.74
C SER A 439 2.75 16.21 -29.68
N THR A 440 3.51 17.21 -30.10
CA THR A 440 4.23 18.14 -29.21
C THR A 440 3.25 18.96 -28.37
N ILE A 441 2.25 19.59 -29.00
CA ILE A 441 1.23 20.36 -28.28
C ILE A 441 0.48 19.47 -27.28
N ALA A 442 0.09 18.26 -27.70
CA ALA A 442 -0.60 17.33 -26.81
C ALA A 442 0.27 16.92 -25.62
N LEU A 443 1.57 16.71 -25.79
CA LEU A 443 2.48 16.40 -24.70
C LEU A 443 2.67 17.59 -23.74
N PHE A 444 2.78 18.81 -24.25
CA PHE A 444 2.85 19.99 -23.40
C PHE A 444 1.57 20.18 -22.57
N VAL A 445 0.41 20.01 -23.18
CA VAL A 445 -0.88 20.04 -22.46
C VAL A 445 -0.92 18.93 -21.40
N TRP A 446 -0.48 17.71 -21.73
CA TRP A 446 -0.43 16.62 -20.80
C TRP A 446 0.45 16.88 -19.56
N VAL A 447 1.63 17.49 -19.77
CA VAL A 447 2.51 17.92 -18.67
C VAL A 447 1.83 19.02 -17.83
N GLY A 448 1.22 20.00 -18.46
CA GLY A 448 0.46 21.06 -17.79
C GLY A 448 -0.66 20.48 -16.90
N LEU A 449 -1.43 19.50 -17.43
CA LEU A 449 -2.50 18.83 -16.69
C LEU A 449 -1.95 18.07 -15.46
N ILE A 450 -0.75 17.46 -15.55
CA ILE A 450 -0.12 16.79 -14.41
C ILE A 450 0.27 17.80 -13.32
N ILE A 451 0.85 18.94 -13.71
CA ILE A 451 1.25 19.99 -12.77
C ILE A 451 0.01 20.56 -12.08
N THR A 452 -1.00 20.94 -12.84
CA THR A 452 -2.27 21.48 -12.31
C THR A 452 -2.95 20.49 -11.37
N ARG A 453 -3.00 19.18 -11.74
CA ARG A 453 -3.53 18.14 -10.88
C ARG A 453 -2.75 18.03 -9.55
N ASN A 454 -1.43 18.12 -9.58
CA ASN A 454 -0.63 18.04 -8.36
C ASN A 454 -0.86 19.27 -7.46
N MET A 455 -1.02 20.45 -8.01
CA MET A 455 -1.36 21.66 -7.25
C MET A 455 -2.73 21.56 -6.60
N LEU A 456 -3.72 21.00 -7.31
CA LEU A 456 -5.10 20.84 -6.81
C LEU A 456 -5.30 19.56 -5.97
N ALA A 457 -4.29 18.67 -5.87
CA ALA A 457 -4.40 17.42 -5.11
C ALA A 457 -4.47 17.67 -3.61
N GLU A 458 -3.87 18.72 -3.12
CA GLU A 458 -3.96 19.13 -1.72
C GLU A 458 -5.32 19.78 -1.45
N ARG A 459 -5.85 19.56 -0.25
CA ARG A 459 -7.07 20.22 0.21
C ARG A 459 -6.81 21.72 0.37
N ILE A 460 -7.83 22.52 0.21
CA ILE A 460 -7.73 23.97 0.43
C ILE A 460 -7.36 24.20 1.90
N PRO A 461 -6.25 24.90 2.20
CA PRO A 461 -5.86 25.17 3.58
C PRO A 461 -6.93 26.00 4.28
N LEU A 462 -7.29 25.63 5.49
CA LEU A 462 -8.28 26.31 6.31
C LEU A 462 -7.88 27.78 6.60
N ASP A 463 -6.59 28.01 6.79
CA ASP A 463 -6.04 29.31 7.17
C ASP A 463 -6.18 30.39 6.07
N LEU A 464 -6.27 30.00 4.80
CA LEU A 464 -6.38 30.96 3.67
C LEU A 464 -7.77 31.59 3.54
N ILE A 465 -8.79 31.06 4.22
CA ILE A 465 -10.17 31.52 4.10
C ILE A 465 -10.54 32.46 5.28
N GLU A 466 -9.80 32.35 6.39
CA GLU A 466 -10.01 33.21 7.56
C GLU A 466 -9.37 34.60 7.43
N GLU A 467 -8.46 34.82 6.44
CA GLU A 467 -7.84 36.12 6.19
C GLU A 467 -8.68 37.07 5.31
N GLU A 468 -9.81 36.61 4.75
CA GLU A 468 -10.70 37.44 3.92
C GLU A 468 -11.95 37.98 4.67
N GLU A 469 -12.16 37.67 5.96
CA GLU A 469 -13.13 38.31 6.86
C GLU A 469 -12.43 39.37 7.75
#